data_a7c51081eaa2960f69b3e306f33863e0
#
_entry.id   a7c51081eaa2960f69b3e306f33863e0
#
_cell.length_a   1.000
_cell.length_b   1.000
_cell.length_c   1.000
_cell.angle_alpha   90.00
_cell.angle_beta   90.00
_cell.angle_gamma   90.00
#
_symmetry.space_group_name_H-M   'P 1'
#
loop_
_entity.id
_entity.type
_entity.pdbx_description
1 polymer ?
#
loop_
_entity_poly.entity_id
_entity_poly.type
_entity_poly.pdbx_seq_one_letter_code
_entity_poly.pdbx_strand_id
1 'polypeptide(L)'
;FATAAQGARLVKHLTSSTYNYKNGNGITPLELLSDSSLSRGSTYWQCVDSKSCSWTIRFNNPIYLTRLSYFHGRFTNNLHMMTSAPKSIAVYVKLAKSNPAPLEKTLKDLASENVGKDNTFKKDSSYILISNYEYDIHDRRIRQDFPLPDWYIQLKPLIRSIAFVVNQNNGNSEFTSLRKYVINGVTASDLKIIDSNEFTIN
;
A
#
# COMPACT_ATOMS: atom_id res chain seq x y z
N PHE A 1 -6.33 -8.72 1.58
CA PHE A 1 -6.92 -8.25 0.31
C PHE A 1 -5.90 -7.84 -0.76
N ALA A 2 -4.60 -8.00 -0.53
CA ALA A 2 -3.56 -7.59 -1.46
C ALA A 2 -3.05 -8.73 -2.36
N THR A 3 -3.70 -9.88 -2.42
CA THR A 3 -3.23 -11.01 -3.21
C THR A 3 -4.06 -11.24 -4.47
N ALA A 4 -3.40 -11.82 -5.49
CA ALA A 4 -4.07 -12.20 -6.72
C ALA A 4 -5.16 -13.26 -6.48
N ALA A 5 -4.94 -14.17 -5.52
CA ALA A 5 -5.91 -15.18 -5.12
C ALA A 5 -7.19 -14.56 -4.54
N GLN A 6 -7.09 -13.39 -3.89
CA GLN A 6 -8.22 -12.61 -3.39
C GLN A 6 -8.82 -11.68 -4.46
N GLY A 7 -8.36 -11.77 -5.71
CA GLY A 7 -8.84 -10.99 -6.85
C GLY A 7 -8.25 -9.58 -6.95
N ALA A 8 -7.20 -9.25 -6.21
CA ALA A 8 -6.50 -7.99 -6.38
C ALA A 8 -5.81 -7.94 -7.76
N ARG A 9 -5.86 -6.78 -8.39
CA ARG A 9 -5.26 -6.56 -9.71
C ARG A 9 -4.35 -5.34 -9.70
N LEU A 10 -3.18 -5.49 -10.33
CA LEU A 10 -2.26 -4.39 -10.51
C LEU A 10 -2.83 -3.33 -11.46
N VAL A 11 -2.73 -2.06 -11.07
CA VAL A 11 -3.06 -0.91 -11.93
C VAL A 11 -1.77 -0.46 -12.62
N LYS A 12 -1.49 -1.05 -13.80
CA LYS A 12 -0.20 -0.93 -14.48
C LYS A 12 0.22 0.52 -14.77
N HIS A 13 -0.69 1.36 -15.28
CA HIS A 13 -0.39 2.77 -15.63
C HIS A 13 -0.12 3.68 -14.42
N LEU A 14 -0.48 3.24 -13.22
CA LEU A 14 -0.21 3.93 -11.95
C LEU A 14 0.94 3.28 -11.16
N THR A 15 1.49 2.18 -11.67
CA THR A 15 2.63 1.49 -11.08
C THR A 15 3.90 1.87 -11.83
N SER A 16 4.98 2.12 -11.12
CA SER A 16 6.27 2.45 -11.73
C SER A 16 6.86 1.28 -12.54
N SER A 17 7.80 1.59 -13.42
CA SER A 17 8.49 0.60 -14.23
C SER A 17 9.46 -0.25 -13.38
N THR A 18 9.67 -1.49 -13.79
CA THR A 18 10.66 -2.37 -13.19
C THR A 18 12.06 -1.95 -13.59
N TYR A 19 12.99 -1.94 -12.63
CA TYR A 19 14.40 -1.74 -12.90
C TYR A 19 14.96 -2.95 -13.68
N ASN A 20 15.51 -2.68 -14.84
CA ASN A 20 16.07 -3.72 -15.70
C ASN A 20 17.58 -3.84 -15.48
N TYR A 21 18.02 -4.94 -14.92
CA TYR A 21 19.44 -5.31 -14.96
C TYR A 21 19.89 -5.62 -16.39
N LYS A 22 21.14 -5.31 -16.73
CA LYS A 22 21.72 -5.55 -18.05
C LYS A 22 21.63 -7.01 -18.52
N ASN A 23 21.42 -7.97 -17.61
CA ASN A 23 21.47 -9.41 -17.87
C ASN A 23 20.34 -10.22 -17.23
N GLY A 24 19.20 -9.63 -16.82
CA GLY A 24 18.26 -10.38 -16.01
C GLY A 24 16.79 -10.11 -16.23
N ASN A 25 16.02 -11.16 -16.06
CA ASN A 25 14.59 -11.10 -15.91
C ASN A 25 14.26 -10.43 -14.57
N GLY A 26 14.01 -9.13 -14.57
CA GLY A 26 13.57 -8.40 -13.38
C GLY A 26 12.27 -8.98 -12.84
N ILE A 27 12.18 -9.13 -11.53
CA ILE A 27 10.95 -9.51 -10.86
C ILE A 27 9.91 -8.42 -11.11
N THR A 28 8.72 -8.81 -11.53
CA THR A 28 7.65 -7.87 -11.88
C THR A 28 6.90 -7.39 -10.63
N PRO A 29 6.21 -6.24 -10.67
CA PRO A 29 5.39 -5.77 -9.55
C PRO A 29 4.22 -6.70 -9.21
N LEU A 30 3.92 -7.70 -10.04
CA LEU A 30 2.92 -8.74 -9.78
C LEU A 30 3.35 -9.67 -8.64
N GLU A 31 4.66 -9.81 -8.38
CA GLU A 31 5.15 -10.62 -7.27
C GLU A 31 4.69 -10.11 -5.90
N LEU A 32 4.42 -8.80 -5.77
CA LEU A 32 3.87 -8.24 -4.54
C LEU A 32 2.43 -8.74 -4.26
N LEU A 33 1.75 -9.27 -5.27
CA LEU A 33 0.43 -9.90 -5.16
C LEU A 33 0.50 -11.40 -4.87
N SER A 34 1.69 -12.01 -4.90
CA SER A 34 1.87 -13.45 -4.67
C SER A 34 1.87 -13.76 -3.18
N ASP A 35 1.18 -14.84 -2.80
CA ASP A 35 1.21 -15.37 -1.43
C ASP A 35 2.55 -16.04 -1.12
N SER A 36 3.24 -16.56 -2.15
CA SER A 36 4.52 -17.26 -2.00
C SER A 36 5.70 -16.33 -1.71
N SER A 37 5.54 -15.01 -1.87
CA SER A 37 6.60 -14.02 -1.66
C SER A 37 7.16 -13.98 -0.23
N LEU A 38 6.44 -14.54 0.73
CA LEU A 38 6.89 -14.65 2.13
C LEU A 38 7.79 -15.86 2.39
N SER A 39 7.67 -16.91 1.57
CA SER A 39 8.36 -18.17 1.79
C SER A 39 9.71 -18.29 1.06
N ARG A 40 9.92 -17.54 -0.01
CA ARG A 40 11.16 -17.54 -0.77
C ARG A 40 11.99 -16.30 -0.43
N GLY A 41 13.08 -16.51 0.27
CA GLY A 41 13.88 -15.53 1.00
C GLY A 41 14.44 -14.32 0.26
N SER A 42 14.22 -14.09 -1.04
CA SER A 42 14.93 -13.05 -1.78
C SER A 42 14.17 -12.40 -2.94
N THR A 43 12.85 -12.50 -2.98
CA THR A 43 12.07 -11.90 -4.06
C THR A 43 11.65 -10.47 -3.74
N TYR A 44 12.35 -9.50 -4.31
CA TYR A 44 12.03 -8.07 -4.25
C TYR A 44 11.72 -7.57 -5.65
N TRP A 45 10.64 -6.84 -5.80
CA TRP A 45 10.45 -6.03 -6.97
C TRP A 45 11.27 -4.76 -6.84
N GLN A 46 12.08 -4.47 -7.84
CA GLN A 46 12.91 -3.27 -7.91
C GLN A 46 12.30 -2.31 -8.91
N CYS A 47 11.96 -1.13 -8.44
CA CYS A 47 11.36 -0.09 -9.23
C CYS A 47 12.43 0.94 -9.61
N VAL A 48 12.42 1.38 -10.87
CA VAL A 48 13.42 2.28 -11.43
C VAL A 48 13.44 3.67 -10.78
N ASP A 49 12.32 4.07 -10.18
CA ASP A 49 12.19 5.37 -9.50
C ASP A 49 12.67 5.28 -8.06
N SER A 50 13.82 5.86 -7.76
CA SER A 50 14.35 5.92 -6.39
C SER A 50 13.61 6.93 -5.49
N LYS A 51 12.92 7.92 -6.09
CA LYS A 51 12.26 9.04 -5.38
C LYS A 51 10.73 9.09 -5.52
N SER A 52 10.13 8.23 -6.33
CA SER A 52 8.67 8.23 -6.55
C SER A 52 8.15 6.86 -6.99
N CYS A 53 8.73 5.79 -6.44
CA CYS A 53 8.32 4.42 -6.74
C CYS A 53 6.88 4.19 -6.31
N SER A 54 5.99 3.93 -7.25
CA SER A 54 4.57 3.71 -6.99
C SER A 54 4.15 2.28 -7.30
N TRP A 55 3.36 1.71 -6.41
CA TRP A 55 2.69 0.43 -6.60
C TRP A 55 1.21 0.59 -6.27
N THR A 56 0.35 0.29 -7.26
CA THR A 56 -1.08 0.55 -7.17
C THR A 56 -1.88 -0.70 -7.49
N ILE A 57 -2.84 -1.02 -6.64
CA ILE A 57 -3.74 -2.16 -6.83
C ILE A 57 -5.20 -1.74 -6.75
N ARG A 58 -6.04 -2.51 -7.44
CA ARG A 58 -7.49 -2.44 -7.38
C ARG A 58 -8.02 -3.72 -6.76
N PHE A 59 -8.93 -3.58 -5.81
CA PHE A 59 -9.61 -4.72 -5.19
C PHE A 59 -10.71 -5.28 -6.09
N ASN A 60 -10.97 -6.56 -5.96
CA ASN A 60 -12.11 -7.19 -6.65
C ASN A 60 -13.43 -6.61 -6.14
N ASN A 61 -13.61 -6.60 -4.83
CA ASN A 61 -14.72 -5.93 -4.16
C ASN A 61 -14.18 -4.73 -3.36
N PRO A 62 -14.94 -3.62 -3.26
CA PRO A 62 -14.57 -2.53 -2.37
C PRO A 62 -14.50 -3.01 -0.92
N ILE A 63 -13.57 -2.43 -0.15
CA ILE A 63 -13.33 -2.79 1.24
C ILE A 63 -13.30 -1.56 2.15
N TYR A 64 -13.70 -1.74 3.39
CA TYR A 64 -13.32 -0.88 4.50
C TYR A 64 -11.93 -1.29 4.97
N LEU A 65 -10.98 -0.39 4.86
CA LEU A 65 -9.60 -0.65 5.26
C LEU A 65 -9.52 -0.67 6.80
N THR A 66 -8.92 -1.72 7.36
CA THR A 66 -8.80 -1.88 8.82
C THR A 66 -7.37 -1.83 9.31
N ARG A 67 -6.41 -2.31 8.51
CA ARG A 67 -5.00 -2.31 8.88
C ARG A 67 -4.12 -2.33 7.65
N LEU A 68 -2.99 -1.65 7.77
CA LEU A 68 -1.89 -1.70 6.81
C LEU A 68 -0.61 -2.12 7.51
N SER A 69 0.23 -2.87 6.81
CA SER A 69 1.60 -3.13 7.24
C SER A 69 2.49 -3.38 6.03
N TYR A 70 3.78 -3.18 6.23
CA TYR A 70 4.80 -3.47 5.24
C TYR A 70 5.78 -4.51 5.77
N PHE A 71 6.10 -5.47 4.92
CA PHE A 71 7.05 -6.52 5.18
C PHE A 71 8.22 -6.39 4.20
N HIS A 72 9.43 -6.13 4.71
CA HIS A 72 10.64 -6.06 3.88
C HIS A 72 11.52 -7.29 4.07
N GLY A 73 11.59 -7.84 5.27
CA GLY A 73 12.44 -8.95 5.65
C GLY A 73 13.66 -8.50 6.43
N ARG A 74 14.50 -9.46 6.77
CA ARG A 74 15.73 -9.19 7.50
C ARG A 74 16.85 -8.85 6.52
N PHE A 75 17.63 -7.86 6.88
CA PHE A 75 18.87 -7.53 6.19
C PHE A 75 19.99 -8.38 6.79
N THR A 76 20.47 -9.35 6.06
CA THR A 76 21.68 -10.09 6.41
C THR A 76 22.83 -9.54 5.59
N ASN A 77 23.54 -8.55 6.14
CA ASN A 77 24.80 -7.99 5.59
C ASN A 77 24.75 -7.56 4.10
N ASN A 78 23.57 -7.25 3.55
CA ASN A 78 23.43 -6.82 2.17
C ASN A 78 23.12 -5.32 2.10
N LEU A 79 24.17 -4.51 1.91
CA LEU A 79 24.08 -3.06 1.85
C LEU A 79 23.10 -2.58 0.75
N HIS A 80 23.07 -3.23 -0.40
CA HIS A 80 22.15 -2.86 -1.48
C HIS A 80 20.68 -3.01 -1.08
N MET A 81 20.36 -4.06 -0.33
CA MET A 81 19.00 -4.28 0.14
C MET A 81 18.61 -3.25 1.21
N MET A 82 19.55 -2.86 2.08
CA MET A 82 19.32 -1.83 3.08
C MET A 82 19.12 -0.46 2.44
N THR A 83 20.01 -0.04 1.54
CA THR A 83 19.95 1.29 0.91
C THR A 83 18.77 1.43 -0.04
N SER A 84 18.34 0.37 -0.70
CA SER A 84 17.18 0.37 -1.60
C SER A 84 15.83 0.16 -0.90
N ALA A 85 15.83 -0.18 0.39
CA ALA A 85 14.60 -0.29 1.17
C ALA A 85 13.84 1.04 1.22
N PRO A 86 12.49 1.02 1.20
CA PRO A 86 11.71 2.24 1.35
C PRO A 86 12.01 2.91 2.70
N LYS A 87 12.01 4.23 2.73
CA LYS A 87 12.11 5.01 3.96
C LYS A 87 10.81 5.74 4.24
N SER A 88 10.33 6.53 3.29
CA SER A 88 9.07 7.28 3.43
C SER A 88 8.06 6.78 2.41
N ILE A 89 6.89 6.38 2.88
CA ILE A 89 5.82 5.77 2.08
C ILE A 89 4.54 6.57 2.26
N ALA A 90 4.06 7.20 1.18
CA ALA A 90 2.76 7.83 1.12
C ALA A 90 1.69 6.81 0.71
N VAL A 91 0.55 6.83 1.38
CA VAL A 91 -0.58 5.94 1.10
C VAL A 91 -1.78 6.73 0.60
N TYR A 92 -2.22 6.41 -0.60
CA TYR A 92 -3.36 7.04 -1.25
C TYR A 92 -4.48 6.02 -1.45
N VAL A 93 -5.72 6.47 -1.28
CA VAL A 93 -6.91 5.64 -1.52
C VAL A 93 -7.82 6.26 -2.57
N LYS A 94 -8.47 5.40 -3.35
CA LYS A 94 -9.53 5.78 -4.27
C LYS A 94 -10.84 5.21 -3.78
N LEU A 95 -11.83 6.09 -3.60
CA LEU A 95 -13.14 5.72 -3.10
C LEU A 95 -13.90 4.85 -4.09
N ALA A 96 -14.74 3.97 -3.57
CA ALA A 96 -15.74 3.27 -4.36
C ALA A 96 -16.91 4.22 -4.70
N LYS A 97 -17.51 4.03 -5.88
CA LYS A 97 -18.66 4.84 -6.33
C LYS A 97 -19.90 4.68 -5.46
N SER A 98 -19.97 3.62 -4.65
CA SER A 98 -21.05 3.34 -3.72
C SER A 98 -21.02 4.15 -2.43
N ASN A 99 -19.96 4.93 -2.20
CA ASN A 99 -19.95 5.86 -1.07
C ASN A 99 -20.97 7.00 -1.28
N PRO A 100 -21.51 7.57 -0.19
CA PRO A 100 -22.34 8.78 -0.28
C PRO A 100 -21.57 9.93 -0.95
N ALA A 101 -22.23 10.71 -1.80
CA ALA A 101 -21.62 11.81 -2.54
C ALA A 101 -20.80 12.82 -1.69
N PRO A 102 -21.21 13.22 -0.47
CA PRO A 102 -20.45 14.17 0.32
C PRO A 102 -19.14 13.59 0.90
N LEU A 103 -19.00 12.24 0.99
CA LEU A 103 -17.87 11.62 1.66
C LEU A 103 -16.53 11.92 0.98
N GLU A 104 -16.49 12.02 -0.36
CA GLU A 104 -15.26 12.32 -1.08
C GLU A 104 -14.75 13.72 -0.73
N LYS A 105 -15.65 14.72 -0.68
CA LYS A 105 -15.30 16.08 -0.28
C LYS A 105 -14.80 16.12 1.16
N THR A 106 -15.55 15.51 2.08
CA THR A 106 -15.16 15.44 3.50
C THR A 106 -13.80 14.78 3.69
N LEU A 107 -13.53 13.68 2.98
CA LEU A 107 -12.24 13.00 3.04
C LEU A 107 -11.10 13.88 2.52
N LYS A 108 -11.32 14.63 1.42
CA LYS A 108 -10.33 15.58 0.88
C LYS A 108 -10.05 16.73 1.84
N ASP A 109 -11.09 17.28 2.45
CA ASP A 109 -10.97 18.39 3.40
C ASP A 109 -10.16 17.93 4.64
N LEU A 110 -10.50 16.80 5.24
CA LEU A 110 -9.76 16.23 6.38
C LEU A 110 -8.32 15.83 6.01
N ALA A 111 -8.10 15.29 4.83
CA ALA A 111 -6.76 15.01 4.34
C ALA A 111 -5.93 16.29 4.21
N SER A 112 -6.53 17.38 3.71
CA SER A 112 -5.85 18.69 3.61
C SER A 112 -5.46 19.25 4.97
N GLU A 113 -6.31 19.07 5.97
CA GLU A 113 -6.06 19.53 7.34
C GLU A 113 -4.99 18.71 8.06
N ASN A 114 -5.01 17.39 7.89
CA ASN A 114 -4.17 16.46 8.67
C ASN A 114 -2.87 16.05 7.99
N VAL A 115 -2.82 16.00 6.65
CA VAL A 115 -1.66 15.50 5.90
C VAL A 115 -1.02 16.58 5.03
N GLY A 116 -1.81 17.58 4.61
CA GLY A 116 -1.33 18.70 3.82
C GLY A 116 -2.14 18.97 2.55
N LYS A 117 -1.99 20.17 1.99
CA LYS A 117 -2.77 20.64 0.83
C LYS A 117 -2.48 19.83 -0.45
N ASP A 118 -1.27 19.30 -0.60
CA ASP A 118 -0.86 18.49 -1.75
C ASP A 118 -1.20 17.01 -1.50
N ASN A 119 -2.50 16.74 -1.33
CA ASN A 119 -3.03 15.46 -0.87
C ASN A 119 -3.57 14.55 -1.99
N THR A 120 -3.22 14.81 -3.24
CA THR A 120 -3.64 13.98 -4.37
C THR A 120 -2.46 13.29 -5.05
N PHE A 121 -2.70 12.10 -5.58
CA PHE A 121 -1.68 11.35 -6.29
C PHE A 121 -1.42 12.00 -7.68
N LYS A 122 -0.17 12.36 -7.97
CA LYS A 122 0.20 13.07 -9.20
C LYS A 122 -0.21 12.35 -10.49
N LYS A 123 -0.25 11.02 -10.50
CA LYS A 123 -0.63 10.22 -11.67
C LYS A 123 -2.15 10.11 -11.86
N ASP A 124 -2.93 10.26 -10.79
CA ASP A 124 -4.40 10.23 -10.83
C ASP A 124 -4.97 10.99 -9.61
N SER A 125 -5.50 12.18 -9.84
CA SER A 125 -6.03 13.08 -8.81
C SER A 125 -7.28 12.55 -8.07
N SER A 126 -7.84 11.42 -8.51
CA SER A 126 -8.93 10.74 -7.81
C SER A 126 -8.46 9.90 -6.60
N TYR A 127 -7.15 9.79 -6.40
CA TYR A 127 -6.56 9.17 -5.21
C TYR A 127 -6.22 10.23 -4.18
N ILE A 128 -6.65 10.03 -2.97
CA ILE A 128 -6.52 10.96 -1.84
C ILE A 128 -5.49 10.41 -0.87
N LEU A 129 -4.53 11.23 -0.47
CA LEU A 129 -3.51 10.89 0.52
C LEU A 129 -4.14 10.73 1.90
N ILE A 130 -3.95 9.59 2.54
CA ILE A 130 -4.48 9.36 3.88
C ILE A 130 -3.41 9.39 4.96
N SER A 131 -2.16 9.04 4.61
CA SER A 131 -1.05 9.10 5.57
C SER A 131 0.31 9.00 4.88
N ASN A 132 1.34 9.47 5.59
CA ASN A 132 2.74 9.21 5.29
C ASN A 132 3.31 8.36 6.42
N TYR A 133 4.02 7.29 6.07
CA TYR A 133 4.64 6.36 7.00
C TYR A 133 6.14 6.34 6.81
N GLU A 134 6.86 6.25 7.92
CA GLU A 134 8.28 5.98 7.92
C GLU A 134 8.51 4.48 8.18
N TYR A 135 9.30 3.86 7.30
CA TYR A 135 9.78 2.50 7.48
C TYR A 135 11.19 2.55 8.07
N ASP A 136 11.36 1.96 9.25
CA ASP A 136 12.65 1.92 9.93
C ASP A 136 13.39 0.61 9.61
N ILE A 137 14.50 0.71 8.87
CA ILE A 137 15.35 -0.44 8.51
C ILE A 137 16.11 -1.03 9.71
N HIS A 138 16.22 -0.28 10.81
CA HIS A 138 16.90 -0.71 12.04
C HIS A 138 15.94 -1.41 13.02
N ASP A 139 14.64 -1.32 12.78
CA ASP A 139 13.66 -2.06 13.58
C ASP A 139 13.84 -3.56 13.35
N ARG A 140 13.98 -4.32 14.44
CA ARG A 140 14.17 -5.77 14.39
C ARG A 140 12.92 -6.53 13.94
N ARG A 141 11.77 -5.89 13.91
CA ARG A 141 10.52 -6.47 13.43
C ARG A 141 10.58 -6.66 11.92
N ILE A 142 10.24 -7.86 11.48
CA ILE A 142 10.21 -8.19 10.05
C ILE A 142 9.07 -7.45 9.34
N ARG A 143 7.99 -7.17 10.07
CA ARG A 143 6.80 -6.45 9.60
C ARG A 143 6.59 -5.23 10.47
N GLN A 144 6.37 -4.09 9.85
CA GLN A 144 6.01 -2.86 10.52
C GLN A 144 4.57 -2.51 10.19
N ASP A 145 3.80 -2.20 11.22
CA ASP A 145 2.41 -1.78 11.07
C ASP A 145 2.34 -0.29 10.77
N PHE A 146 1.41 0.06 9.89
CA PHE A 146 1.08 1.42 9.49
C PHE A 146 -0.31 1.74 10.05
N PRO A 147 -0.40 2.38 11.22
CA PRO A 147 -1.68 2.69 11.85
C PRO A 147 -2.48 3.65 10.97
N LEU A 148 -3.75 3.35 10.77
CA LEU A 148 -4.65 4.26 10.05
C LEU A 148 -4.96 5.46 10.94
N PRO A 149 -5.04 6.69 10.38
CA PRO A 149 -5.41 7.87 11.16
C PRO A 149 -6.85 7.78 11.70
N ASP A 150 -7.07 8.27 12.91
CA ASP A 150 -8.39 8.22 13.56
C ASP A 150 -9.48 8.90 12.73
N TRP A 151 -9.17 10.07 12.14
CA TRP A 151 -10.09 10.79 11.26
C TRP A 151 -10.52 9.96 10.04
N TYR A 152 -9.61 9.12 9.51
CA TYR A 152 -9.93 8.21 8.41
C TYR A 152 -10.82 7.04 8.87
N ILE A 153 -10.49 6.44 10.04
CA ILE A 153 -11.25 5.32 10.61
C ILE A 153 -12.69 5.75 10.92
N GLN A 154 -12.88 6.95 11.45
CA GLN A 154 -14.21 7.48 11.80
C GLN A 154 -15.13 7.65 10.59
N LEU A 155 -14.57 8.02 9.44
CA LEU A 155 -15.33 8.16 8.19
C LEU A 155 -15.78 6.83 7.58
N LYS A 156 -15.11 5.72 7.93
CA LYS A 156 -15.34 4.39 7.36
C LYS A 156 -15.50 4.42 5.83
N PRO A 157 -14.56 4.98 5.07
CA PRO A 157 -14.71 5.07 3.62
C PRO A 157 -14.55 3.69 2.97
N LEU A 158 -15.46 3.35 2.07
CA LEU A 158 -15.35 2.16 1.24
C LEU A 158 -14.39 2.46 0.08
N ILE A 159 -13.26 1.75 -0.01
CA ILE A 159 -12.25 2.00 -1.02
C ILE A 159 -12.24 0.94 -2.12
N ARG A 160 -12.00 1.38 -3.35
CA ARG A 160 -11.90 0.51 -4.53
C ARG A 160 -10.46 0.17 -4.87
N SER A 161 -9.53 1.03 -4.54
CA SER A 161 -8.13 0.93 -4.92
C SER A 161 -7.24 1.64 -3.90
N ILE A 162 -5.99 1.20 -3.82
CA ILE A 162 -4.97 1.80 -2.96
C ILE A 162 -3.66 1.94 -3.75
N ALA A 163 -2.94 3.03 -3.51
CA ALA A 163 -1.61 3.27 -4.07
C ALA A 163 -0.62 3.55 -2.94
N PHE A 164 0.54 2.90 -3.02
CA PHE A 164 1.70 3.18 -2.17
C PHE A 164 2.75 3.87 -3.02
N VAL A 165 3.25 5.00 -2.54
CA VAL A 165 4.28 5.79 -3.22
C VAL A 165 5.46 5.95 -2.27
N VAL A 166 6.60 5.39 -2.63
CA VAL A 166 7.84 5.59 -1.88
C VAL A 166 8.46 6.89 -2.32
N ASN A 167 8.37 7.91 -1.48
CA ASN A 167 8.93 9.23 -1.74
C ASN A 167 10.44 9.28 -1.49
N GLN A 168 10.94 8.39 -0.62
CA GLN A 168 12.35 8.28 -0.27
C GLN A 168 12.70 6.84 0.10
N ASN A 169 13.85 6.36 -0.36
CA ASN A 169 14.50 5.15 0.11
C ASN A 169 15.69 5.48 1.02
N ASN A 170 16.44 4.47 1.46
CA ASN A 170 17.55 4.62 2.41
C ASN A 170 18.90 4.92 1.73
N GLY A 171 18.91 5.55 0.55
CA GLY A 171 20.10 6.10 -0.09
C GLY A 171 20.52 5.44 -1.40
N ASN A 172 19.77 4.50 -1.94
CA ASN A 172 20.03 3.98 -3.29
C ASN A 172 19.55 4.98 -4.33
N SER A 173 20.44 5.37 -5.27
CA SER A 173 20.13 6.36 -6.31
C SER A 173 19.47 5.76 -7.57
N GLU A 174 19.55 4.45 -7.76
CA GLU A 174 19.13 3.79 -9.00
C GLU A 174 17.73 3.19 -8.90
N PHE A 175 17.40 2.55 -7.78
CA PHE A 175 16.13 1.85 -7.61
C PHE A 175 15.66 1.80 -6.16
N THR A 176 14.38 1.48 -5.99
CA THR A 176 13.79 1.13 -4.71
C THR A 176 13.33 -0.33 -4.74
N SER A 177 13.68 -1.09 -3.71
CA SER A 177 13.25 -2.50 -3.58
C SER A 177 12.02 -2.60 -2.70
N LEU A 178 10.97 -3.24 -3.22
CA LEU A 178 9.74 -3.52 -2.49
C LEU A 178 9.50 -5.02 -2.39
N ARG A 179 8.98 -5.47 -1.24
CA ARG A 179 8.68 -6.89 -1.02
C ARG A 179 7.20 -7.18 -0.88
N LYS A 180 6.55 -6.72 0.19
CA LYS A 180 5.13 -6.99 0.37
C LYS A 180 4.42 -5.95 1.23
N TYR A 181 3.30 -5.47 0.72
CA TYR A 181 2.30 -4.76 1.52
C TYR A 181 1.22 -5.74 1.98
N VAL A 182 0.86 -5.67 3.25
CA VAL A 182 -0.26 -6.44 3.82
C VAL A 182 -1.41 -5.48 4.06
N ILE A 183 -2.55 -5.79 3.45
CA ILE A 183 -3.74 -4.94 3.47
C ILE A 183 -4.88 -5.77 4.06
N ASN A 184 -5.36 -5.36 5.22
CA ASN A 184 -6.52 -5.95 5.87
C ASN A 184 -7.73 -5.03 5.71
N GLY A 185 -8.90 -5.63 5.60
CA GLY A 185 -10.14 -4.91 5.46
C GLY A 185 -11.33 -5.85 5.61
N VAL A 186 -12.52 -5.30 5.48
CA VAL A 186 -13.78 -6.04 5.44
C VAL A 186 -14.59 -5.54 4.26
N THR A 187 -15.33 -6.43 3.60
CA THR A 187 -16.28 -6.01 2.56
C THR A 187 -17.56 -5.44 3.18
N ALA A 188 -18.35 -4.75 2.39
CA ALA A 188 -19.65 -4.25 2.86
C ALA A 188 -20.61 -5.38 3.26
N SER A 189 -20.50 -6.56 2.66
CA SER A 189 -21.28 -7.75 3.03
C SER A 189 -20.82 -8.31 4.37
N ASP A 190 -19.50 -8.42 4.58
CA ASP A 190 -18.95 -8.93 5.85
C ASP A 190 -19.33 -8.01 7.02
N LEU A 191 -19.30 -6.69 6.80
CA LEU A 191 -19.68 -5.72 7.83
C LEU A 191 -21.14 -5.87 8.25
N LYS A 192 -22.04 -6.12 7.31
CA LYS A 192 -23.47 -6.38 7.62
C LYS A 192 -23.65 -7.61 8.50
N ILE A 193 -22.88 -8.67 8.29
CA ILE A 193 -22.91 -9.88 9.09
C ILE A 193 -22.41 -9.58 10.51
N ILE A 194 -21.33 -8.82 10.65
CA ILE A 194 -20.77 -8.43 11.95
C ILE A 194 -21.76 -7.55 12.73
N ASP A 195 -22.41 -6.59 12.07
CA ASP A 195 -23.36 -5.68 12.69
C ASP A 195 -24.70 -6.36 13.05
N SER A 196 -25.06 -7.49 12.39
CA SER A 196 -26.30 -8.22 12.66
C SER A 196 -26.30 -9.09 13.92
N ASN A 197 -25.21 -9.06 14.70
CA ASN A 197 -25.02 -9.88 15.92
C ASN A 197 -25.14 -11.41 15.70
N GLU A 198 -25.00 -11.89 14.46
CA GLU A 198 -25.01 -13.33 14.17
C GLU A 198 -23.71 -14.03 14.64
N PHE A 199 -22.69 -13.27 15.06
CA PHE A 199 -21.50 -13.79 15.74
C PHE A 199 -21.58 -13.56 17.26
N THR A 200 -22.40 -14.34 17.94
CA THR A 200 -22.17 -14.58 19.37
C THR A 200 -20.97 -15.52 19.48
N ILE A 201 -19.85 -14.99 19.97
CA ILE A 201 -18.72 -15.82 20.39
C ILE A 201 -19.21 -16.59 21.64
N ASN A 202 -19.49 -17.89 21.46
CA ASN A 202 -19.66 -18.84 22.57
C ASN A 202 -18.29 -19.26 23.11
#